data_3d1cdb461ab43f90156203e8b55fd3cd
#
_entry.id   3d1cdb461ab43f90156203e8b55fd3cd
#
_cell.length_a   1.000
_cell.length_b   1.000
_cell.length_c   1.000
_cell.angle_alpha   90.00
_cell.angle_beta   90.00
_cell.angle_gamma   90.00
#
_symmetry.space_group_name_H-M   'P 1'
#
loop_
_entity.id
_entity.type
_entity.pdbx_description
1 polymer ?
#
loop_
_entity_poly.entity_id
_entity_poly.type
_entity_poly.pdbx_seq_one_letter_code
_entity_poly.pdbx_strand_id
1 'polypeptide(L)'
;EEIYSAAKRLGVREDMRIVIMGCGPVGIAMANFCKILGAKFILLGGHHEARMTKALEVGADVVVNTHKEDIVEKVHKYMGTADLYIDAVGNGNTLSQGLRCIKPGGTIGIYGIGLKNDQMIDWEHSDYSWKIHSVQWPDYSHLITIQKDVLNYVKEGMVNLSDYVTHKIPIEHYEDGFELIRKRQGLKIVLTF
;
A
#
# COMPACT_ATOMS: atom_id res chain seq x y z
N GLU A 1 8.10 9.81 -3.43
CA GLU A 1 7.96 10.90 -2.46
C GLU A 1 6.58 10.89 -1.81
N GLU A 2 5.48 10.92 -2.58
CA GLU A 2 4.09 10.95 -2.08
C GLU A 2 3.78 9.77 -1.15
N ILE A 3 4.14 8.56 -1.54
CA ILE A 3 3.87 7.34 -0.76
C ILE A 3 4.66 7.34 0.55
N TYR A 4 5.92 7.79 0.53
CA TYR A 4 6.72 7.94 1.74
C TYR A 4 6.14 9.00 2.68
N SER A 5 5.74 10.15 2.13
CA SER A 5 5.04 11.20 2.88
C SER A 5 3.76 10.64 3.53
N ALA A 6 2.97 9.86 2.79
CA ALA A 6 1.77 9.23 3.32
C ALA A 6 2.10 8.25 4.47
N ALA A 7 3.10 7.40 4.33
CA ALA A 7 3.52 6.49 5.39
C ALA A 7 3.91 7.24 6.69
N LYS A 8 4.69 8.33 6.57
CA LYS A 8 5.03 9.20 7.70
C LYS A 8 3.80 9.85 8.34
N ARG A 9 2.89 10.39 7.54
CA ARG A 9 1.65 11.03 8.02
C ARG A 9 0.69 10.04 8.67
N LEU A 10 0.68 8.79 8.24
CA LEU A 10 -0.05 7.70 8.91
C LEU A 10 0.62 7.28 10.23
N GLY A 11 1.78 7.84 10.55
CA GLY A 11 2.50 7.56 11.79
C GLY A 11 3.17 6.19 11.81
N VAL A 12 3.56 5.66 10.64
CA VAL A 12 4.32 4.41 10.56
C VAL A 12 5.61 4.54 11.36
N ARG A 13 5.87 3.57 12.22
CA ARG A 13 7.04 3.52 13.11
C ARG A 13 7.39 2.09 13.47
N GLU A 14 8.49 1.97 14.20
CA GLU A 14 8.95 0.70 14.76
C GLU A 14 7.83 -0.02 15.53
N ASP A 15 7.90 -1.34 15.53
CA ASP A 15 7.00 -2.27 16.22
C ASP A 15 5.55 -2.35 15.72
N MET A 16 5.16 -1.53 14.74
CA MET A 16 3.80 -1.60 14.17
C MET A 16 3.59 -2.85 13.32
N ARG A 17 2.41 -3.46 13.49
CA ARG A 17 1.86 -4.49 12.61
C ARG A 17 0.92 -3.81 11.63
N ILE A 18 1.21 -3.94 10.35
CA ILE A 18 0.55 -3.17 9.29
C ILE A 18 -0.10 -4.12 8.28
N VAL A 19 -1.34 -3.83 7.92
CA VAL A 19 -2.02 -4.44 6.78
C VAL A 19 -2.08 -3.42 5.65
N ILE A 20 -1.73 -3.83 4.44
CA ILE A 20 -1.85 -3.01 3.23
C ILE A 20 -2.79 -3.73 2.27
N MET A 21 -3.91 -3.09 1.92
CA MET A 21 -4.83 -3.61 0.92
C MET A 21 -4.52 -3.01 -0.44
N GLY A 22 -4.14 -3.88 -1.38
CA GLY A 22 -3.81 -3.54 -2.76
C GLY A 22 -2.35 -3.84 -3.13
N CYS A 23 -2.14 -4.68 -4.14
CA CYS A 23 -0.83 -5.02 -4.71
C CYS A 23 -0.50 -4.21 -5.98
N GLY A 24 -1.03 -2.99 -6.09
CA GLY A 24 -0.65 -2.03 -7.12
C GLY A 24 0.70 -1.35 -6.82
N PRO A 25 1.18 -0.45 -7.71
CA PRO A 25 2.42 0.29 -7.50
C PRO A 25 2.47 1.01 -6.16
N VAL A 26 1.34 1.57 -5.74
CA VAL A 26 1.19 2.27 -4.45
C VAL A 26 1.36 1.31 -3.28
N GLY A 27 0.61 0.19 -3.26
CA GLY A 27 0.67 -0.76 -2.14
C GLY A 27 2.04 -1.41 -2.00
N ILE A 28 2.70 -1.74 -3.12
CA ILE A 28 4.06 -2.30 -3.11
C ILE A 28 5.07 -1.28 -2.57
N ALA A 29 5.01 -0.03 -3.03
CA ALA A 29 5.89 1.03 -2.53
C ALA A 29 5.59 1.37 -1.06
N MET A 30 4.31 1.31 -0.64
CA MET A 30 3.91 1.49 0.74
C MET A 30 4.53 0.40 1.63
N ALA A 31 4.52 -0.87 1.21
CA ALA A 31 5.17 -1.96 1.93
C ALA A 31 6.68 -1.71 2.11
N ASN A 32 7.36 -1.27 1.05
CA ASN A 32 8.78 -0.93 1.11
C ASN A 32 9.04 0.20 2.12
N PHE A 33 8.31 1.31 2.05
CA PHE A 33 8.51 2.42 2.98
C PHE A 33 8.10 2.08 4.41
N CYS A 34 7.06 1.29 4.62
CA CYS A 34 6.71 0.80 5.96
C CYS A 34 7.85 -0.06 6.54
N LYS A 35 8.49 -0.89 5.72
CA LYS A 35 9.65 -1.70 6.14
C LYS A 35 10.85 -0.82 6.50
N ILE A 36 11.18 0.18 5.68
CA ILE A 36 12.25 1.17 5.93
C ILE A 36 12.00 1.94 7.23
N LEU A 37 10.74 2.29 7.51
CA LEU A 37 10.35 2.99 8.74
C LEU A 37 10.29 2.07 9.99
N GLY A 38 10.67 0.80 9.85
CA GLY A 38 10.83 -0.13 10.97
C GLY A 38 9.57 -0.92 11.34
N ALA A 39 8.54 -0.95 10.49
CA ALA A 39 7.36 -1.77 10.77
C ALA A 39 7.76 -3.23 11.09
N LYS A 40 7.19 -3.76 12.18
CA LYS A 40 7.51 -5.09 12.70
C LYS A 40 7.01 -6.20 11.80
N PHE A 41 5.82 -6.04 11.25
CA PHE A 41 5.18 -7.04 10.40
C PHE A 41 4.26 -6.38 9.38
N ILE A 42 4.40 -6.75 8.12
CA ILE A 42 3.62 -6.19 7.02
C ILE A 42 2.93 -7.32 6.28
N LEU A 43 1.57 -7.32 6.29
CA LEU A 43 0.75 -8.21 5.49
C LEU A 43 0.13 -7.41 4.36
N LEU A 44 0.31 -7.87 3.12
CA LEU A 44 -0.25 -7.21 1.95
C LEU A 44 -1.29 -8.09 1.26
N GLY A 45 -2.51 -7.56 1.08
CA GLY A 45 -3.60 -8.19 0.35
C GLY A 45 -3.62 -7.76 -1.11
N GLY A 46 -3.83 -8.73 -2.01
CA GLY A 46 -3.98 -8.49 -3.45
C GLY A 46 -4.34 -9.76 -4.19
N HIS A 47 -4.37 -9.74 -5.53
CA HIS A 47 -4.76 -10.92 -6.31
C HIS A 47 -3.92 -11.13 -7.58
N HIS A 48 -2.89 -10.32 -7.82
CA HIS A 48 -1.96 -10.48 -8.94
C HIS A 48 -0.66 -11.11 -8.47
N GLU A 49 -0.41 -12.37 -8.80
CA GLU A 49 0.71 -13.17 -8.28
C GLU A 49 2.07 -12.49 -8.47
N ALA A 50 2.39 -12.04 -9.68
CA ALA A 50 3.67 -11.35 -9.94
C ALA A 50 3.86 -10.07 -9.08
N ARG A 51 2.78 -9.33 -8.82
CA ARG A 51 2.81 -8.13 -7.98
C ARG A 51 2.93 -8.46 -6.50
N MET A 52 2.30 -9.55 -6.06
CA MET A 52 2.45 -10.06 -4.68
C MET A 52 3.87 -10.57 -4.44
N THR A 53 4.47 -11.28 -5.41
CA THR A 53 5.90 -11.67 -5.34
C THR A 53 6.78 -10.44 -5.18
N LYS A 54 6.56 -9.39 -5.99
CA LYS A 54 7.31 -8.13 -5.87
C LYS A 54 7.13 -7.48 -4.49
N ALA A 55 5.94 -7.53 -3.91
CA ALA A 55 5.70 -7.00 -2.57
C ALA A 55 6.53 -7.71 -1.49
N LEU A 56 6.69 -9.04 -1.58
CA LEU A 56 7.58 -9.80 -0.70
C LEU A 56 9.04 -9.39 -0.85
N GLU A 57 9.50 -9.20 -2.09
CA GLU A 57 10.88 -8.80 -2.38
C GLU A 57 11.25 -7.43 -1.77
N VAL A 58 10.29 -6.50 -1.69
CA VAL A 58 10.56 -5.12 -1.26
C VAL A 58 10.18 -4.83 0.19
N GLY A 59 9.55 -5.78 0.91
CA GLY A 59 9.34 -5.56 2.34
C GLY A 59 8.08 -6.12 2.97
N ALA A 60 7.12 -6.68 2.22
CA ALA A 60 6.01 -7.39 2.84
C ALA A 60 6.52 -8.72 3.44
N ASP A 61 6.07 -9.07 4.64
CA ASP A 61 6.43 -10.33 5.30
C ASP A 61 5.49 -11.47 4.86
N VAL A 62 4.22 -11.13 4.55
CA VAL A 62 3.20 -12.07 4.06
C VAL A 62 2.36 -11.40 2.98
N VAL A 63 2.00 -12.16 1.96
CA VAL A 63 0.99 -11.75 0.97
C VAL A 63 -0.21 -12.68 0.99
N VAL A 64 -1.40 -12.12 0.79
CA VAL A 64 -2.68 -12.84 0.79
C VAL A 64 -3.38 -12.64 -0.53
N ASN A 65 -3.72 -13.73 -1.23
CA ASN A 65 -4.52 -13.67 -2.44
C ASN A 65 -5.99 -13.50 -2.09
N THR A 66 -6.49 -12.28 -2.16
CA THR A 66 -7.86 -11.89 -1.75
C THR A 66 -8.98 -12.46 -2.62
N HIS A 67 -8.65 -13.10 -3.76
CA HIS A 67 -9.62 -13.89 -4.53
C HIS A 67 -9.75 -15.34 -4.03
N LYS A 68 -8.78 -15.81 -3.26
CA LYS A 68 -8.71 -17.21 -2.80
C LYS A 68 -8.86 -17.33 -1.27
N GLU A 69 -8.57 -16.26 -0.54
CA GLU A 69 -8.44 -16.28 0.91
C GLU A 69 -9.06 -15.04 1.56
N ASP A 70 -9.65 -15.19 2.72
CA ASP A 70 -10.16 -14.07 3.50
C ASP A 70 -9.01 -13.32 4.20
N ILE A 71 -8.90 -12.02 3.92
CA ILE A 71 -7.85 -11.18 4.47
C ILE A 71 -7.96 -11.03 5.99
N VAL A 72 -9.18 -10.98 6.53
CA VAL A 72 -9.43 -10.82 7.97
C VAL A 72 -8.96 -12.05 8.72
N GLU A 73 -9.32 -13.25 8.24
CA GLU A 73 -8.85 -14.51 8.82
C GLU A 73 -7.31 -14.61 8.80
N LYS A 74 -6.68 -14.18 7.70
CA LYS A 74 -5.22 -14.20 7.59
C LYS A 74 -4.55 -13.19 8.54
N VAL A 75 -5.11 -12.01 8.69
CA VAL A 75 -4.61 -11.04 9.68
C VAL A 75 -4.67 -11.62 11.08
N HIS A 76 -5.81 -12.18 11.48
CA HIS A 76 -5.94 -12.81 12.78
C HIS A 76 -4.97 -13.97 12.98
N LYS A 77 -4.77 -14.80 11.97
CA LYS A 77 -3.83 -15.92 12.01
C LYS A 77 -2.37 -15.49 12.19
N TYR A 78 -1.93 -14.48 11.44
CA TYR A 78 -0.50 -14.12 11.37
C TYR A 78 -0.08 -13.08 12.42
N MET A 79 -0.97 -12.17 12.80
CA MET A 79 -0.61 -11.05 13.67
C MET A 79 -1.64 -10.76 14.79
N GLY A 80 -2.74 -11.52 14.86
CA GLY A 80 -3.85 -11.24 15.77
C GLY A 80 -4.64 -10.03 15.30
N THR A 81 -4.12 -8.83 15.50
CA THR A 81 -4.70 -7.58 15.02
C THR A 81 -3.60 -6.63 14.55
N ALA A 82 -3.97 -5.69 13.68
CA ALA A 82 -3.06 -4.68 13.17
C ALA A 82 -3.15 -3.36 13.95
N ASP A 83 -2.04 -2.62 13.98
CA ASP A 83 -2.00 -1.25 14.49
C ASP A 83 -2.53 -0.26 13.45
N LEU A 84 -2.27 -0.57 12.18
CA LEU A 84 -2.61 0.26 11.03
C LEU A 84 -3.07 -0.63 9.86
N TYR A 85 -4.21 -0.28 9.28
CA TYR A 85 -4.66 -0.83 8.01
C TYR A 85 -4.62 0.26 6.95
N ILE A 86 -3.97 0.03 5.83
CA ILE A 86 -3.81 1.01 4.74
C ILE A 86 -4.62 0.54 3.54
N ASP A 87 -5.62 1.31 3.16
CA ASP A 87 -6.36 1.13 1.93
C ASP A 87 -5.63 1.83 0.76
N ALA A 88 -4.99 1.03 -0.09
CA ALA A 88 -4.34 1.48 -1.33
C ALA A 88 -5.17 1.15 -2.59
N VAL A 89 -6.45 0.81 -2.43
CA VAL A 89 -7.39 0.47 -3.50
C VAL A 89 -8.41 1.56 -3.73
N GLY A 90 -9.05 2.04 -2.66
CA GLY A 90 -10.03 3.12 -2.70
C GLY A 90 -11.41 2.70 -3.19
N ASN A 91 -11.81 1.45 -3.04
CA ASN A 91 -13.13 0.99 -3.46
C ASN A 91 -13.71 -0.09 -2.53
N GLY A 92 -15.01 -0.36 -2.69
CA GLY A 92 -15.70 -1.51 -2.12
C GLY A 92 -15.70 -1.55 -0.59
N ASN A 93 -15.44 -2.75 -0.05
CA ASN A 93 -15.57 -3.05 1.38
C ASN A 93 -14.26 -2.89 2.17
N THR A 94 -13.29 -2.13 1.66
CA THR A 94 -11.96 -2.03 2.27
C THR A 94 -12.01 -1.44 3.68
N LEU A 95 -12.90 -0.48 3.95
CA LEU A 95 -13.10 0.07 5.28
C LEU A 95 -13.63 -0.98 6.26
N SER A 96 -14.71 -1.68 5.90
CA SER A 96 -15.29 -2.73 6.74
C SER A 96 -14.30 -3.86 7.02
N GLN A 97 -13.55 -4.28 6.00
CA GLN A 97 -12.47 -5.26 6.20
C GLN A 97 -11.38 -4.74 7.14
N GLY A 98 -10.98 -3.48 6.97
CA GLY A 98 -9.97 -2.84 7.80
C GLY A 98 -10.38 -2.76 9.28
N LEU A 99 -11.63 -2.40 9.55
CA LEU A 99 -12.18 -2.35 10.92
C LEU A 99 -12.15 -3.69 11.63
N ARG A 100 -12.31 -4.79 10.90
CA ARG A 100 -12.21 -6.16 11.44
C ARG A 100 -10.75 -6.62 11.61
N CYS A 101 -9.80 -5.90 11.05
CA CYS A 101 -8.38 -6.24 11.12
C CYS A 101 -7.62 -5.49 12.22
N ILE A 102 -8.06 -4.26 12.58
CA ILE A 102 -7.32 -3.40 13.50
C ILE A 102 -7.64 -3.71 14.96
N LYS A 103 -6.67 -3.39 15.84
CA LYS A 103 -6.86 -3.42 17.29
C LYS A 103 -7.73 -2.25 17.77
N PRO A 104 -8.27 -2.31 19.01
CA PRO A 104 -8.87 -1.15 19.67
C PRO A 104 -7.92 0.06 19.61
N GLY A 105 -8.46 1.22 19.21
CA GLY A 105 -7.66 2.44 19.00
C GLY A 105 -6.77 2.44 17.76
N GLY A 106 -6.83 1.41 16.91
CA GLY A 106 -6.11 1.32 15.66
C GLY A 106 -6.53 2.36 14.62
N THR A 107 -5.80 2.42 13.53
CA THR A 107 -6.01 3.42 12.47
C THR A 107 -6.29 2.75 11.14
N ILE A 108 -7.27 3.29 10.40
CA ILE A 108 -7.48 3.05 8.98
C ILE A 108 -6.88 4.22 8.22
N GLY A 109 -5.85 3.97 7.44
CA GLY A 109 -5.23 4.93 6.54
C GLY A 109 -5.86 4.81 5.15
N ILE A 110 -6.44 5.88 4.62
CA ILE A 110 -7.02 5.91 3.27
C ILE A 110 -6.06 6.64 2.34
N TYR A 111 -5.50 5.92 1.39
CA TYR A 111 -4.66 6.44 0.32
C TYR A 111 -5.31 6.25 -1.06
N GLY A 112 -5.98 5.12 -1.28
CA GLY A 112 -6.68 4.82 -2.52
C GLY A 112 -7.86 5.77 -2.75
N ILE A 113 -8.06 6.17 -4.02
CA ILE A 113 -9.16 7.06 -4.42
C ILE A 113 -10.16 6.31 -5.28
N GLY A 114 -11.42 6.27 -4.84
CA GLY A 114 -12.57 5.93 -5.66
C GLY A 114 -13.40 7.17 -5.96
N LEU A 115 -13.97 7.27 -7.17
CA LEU A 115 -14.81 8.42 -7.54
C LEU A 115 -16.07 8.54 -6.68
N LYS A 116 -16.61 7.42 -6.23
CA LYS A 116 -17.66 7.30 -5.21
C LYS A 116 -17.34 6.09 -4.37
N ASN A 117 -17.40 6.25 -3.07
CA ASN A 117 -17.05 5.20 -2.14
C ASN A 117 -18.03 5.20 -0.96
N ASP A 118 -19.21 4.63 -1.22
CA ASP A 118 -20.20 4.38 -0.18
C ASP A 118 -19.80 3.11 0.54
N GLN A 119 -19.28 3.25 1.76
CA GLN A 119 -18.85 2.12 2.58
C GLN A 119 -19.77 1.96 3.79
N MET A 120 -20.24 0.74 4.00
CA MET A 120 -20.95 0.38 5.22
C MET A 120 -19.95 0.05 6.33
N ILE A 121 -20.30 0.45 7.55
CA ILE A 121 -19.56 0.06 8.75
C ILE A 121 -20.35 -1.08 9.41
N ASP A 122 -19.71 -2.23 9.53
CA ASP A 122 -20.21 -3.36 10.28
C ASP A 122 -19.86 -3.18 11.76
N TRP A 123 -20.78 -2.58 12.51
CA TRP A 123 -20.61 -2.32 13.94
C TRP A 123 -20.63 -3.59 14.80
N GLU A 124 -21.23 -4.68 14.31
CA GLU A 124 -21.31 -5.94 15.05
C GLU A 124 -19.93 -6.62 15.16
N HIS A 125 -19.11 -6.50 14.10
CA HIS A 125 -17.80 -7.15 14.00
C HIS A 125 -16.63 -6.18 14.08
N SER A 126 -16.88 -4.93 14.47
CA SER A 126 -15.87 -3.87 14.59
C SER A 126 -15.73 -3.41 16.03
N ASP A 127 -14.53 -2.97 16.38
CA ASP A 127 -14.35 -2.22 17.63
C ASP A 127 -15.01 -0.84 17.53
N TYR A 128 -15.33 -0.23 18.67
CA TYR A 128 -15.96 1.11 18.73
C TYR A 128 -14.94 2.26 18.85
N SER A 129 -13.65 1.94 19.01
CA SER A 129 -12.58 2.92 19.18
C SER A 129 -11.54 2.75 18.07
N TRP A 130 -11.60 3.62 17.07
CA TRP A 130 -10.69 3.62 15.94
C TRP A 130 -10.58 5.00 15.29
N LYS A 131 -9.64 5.16 14.36
CA LYS A 131 -9.39 6.42 13.64
C LYS A 131 -9.40 6.16 12.14
N ILE A 132 -9.92 7.12 11.37
CA ILE A 132 -9.73 7.21 9.92
C ILE A 132 -8.80 8.38 9.64
N HIS A 133 -7.79 8.15 8.80
CA HIS A 133 -6.86 9.18 8.36
C HIS A 133 -6.68 9.09 6.84
N SER A 134 -7.19 10.08 6.10
CA SER A 134 -6.97 10.19 4.66
C SER A 134 -5.70 10.98 4.36
N VAL A 135 -4.83 10.44 3.50
CA VAL A 135 -3.46 10.96 3.27
C VAL A 135 -3.07 10.99 1.79
N GLN A 136 -3.99 11.36 0.93
CA GLN A 136 -3.80 11.23 -0.52
C GLN A 136 -2.72 12.15 -1.12
N TRP A 137 -2.66 13.40 -0.73
CA TRP A 137 -1.72 14.37 -1.34
C TRP A 137 -0.49 14.58 -0.45
N PRO A 138 0.69 14.89 -1.05
CA PRO A 138 1.88 15.18 -0.26
C PRO A 138 1.67 16.42 0.60
N ASP A 139 2.32 16.44 1.74
CA ASP A 139 2.42 17.64 2.55
C ASP A 139 3.52 18.54 1.96
N TYR A 140 3.11 19.59 1.29
CA TYR A 140 4.04 20.52 0.62
C TYR A 140 4.96 21.26 1.60
N SER A 141 4.55 21.42 2.85
CA SER A 141 5.38 22.08 3.87
C SER A 141 6.66 21.30 4.21
N HIS A 142 6.65 19.99 3.99
CA HIS A 142 7.78 19.08 4.25
C HIS A 142 8.39 18.46 2.99
N LEU A 143 8.00 18.92 1.80
CA LEU A 143 8.39 18.30 0.53
C LEU A 143 9.90 18.16 0.36
N ILE A 144 10.67 19.19 0.69
CA ILE A 144 12.15 19.19 0.59
C ILE A 144 12.77 18.12 1.49
N THR A 145 12.27 17.98 2.72
CA THR A 145 12.76 16.96 3.66
C THR A 145 12.41 15.56 3.16
N ILE A 146 11.17 15.35 2.73
CA ILE A 146 10.70 14.09 2.14
C ILE A 146 11.57 13.70 0.95
N GLN A 147 11.86 14.64 0.06
CA GLN A 147 12.69 14.40 -1.12
C GLN A 147 14.12 13.99 -0.74
N LYS A 148 14.73 14.67 0.22
CA LYS A 148 16.07 14.33 0.73
C LYS A 148 16.10 12.92 1.32
N ASP A 149 15.12 12.58 2.17
CA ASP A 149 15.02 11.25 2.78
C ASP A 149 14.94 10.16 1.69
N VAL A 150 14.03 10.32 0.73
CA VAL A 150 13.84 9.33 -0.36
C VAL A 150 15.09 9.21 -1.23
N LEU A 151 15.76 10.32 -1.55
CA LEU A 151 17.02 10.28 -2.31
C LEU A 151 18.14 9.56 -1.55
N ASN A 152 18.19 9.72 -0.23
CA ASN A 152 19.15 8.99 0.59
C ASN A 152 18.84 7.49 0.57
N TYR A 153 17.58 7.07 0.74
CA TYR A 153 17.21 5.65 0.64
C TYR A 153 17.54 5.04 -0.73
N VAL A 154 17.39 5.82 -1.80
CA VAL A 154 17.82 5.37 -3.13
C VAL A 154 19.34 5.20 -3.20
N LYS A 155 20.12 6.15 -2.68
CA LYS A 155 21.60 6.06 -2.64
C LYS A 155 22.11 4.92 -1.80
N GLU A 156 21.43 4.61 -0.70
CA GLU A 156 21.75 3.51 0.21
C GLU A 156 21.26 2.14 -0.31
N GLY A 157 20.55 2.12 -1.46
CA GLY A 157 20.01 0.89 -2.04
C GLY A 157 18.78 0.33 -1.33
N MET A 158 18.21 1.06 -0.37
CA MET A 158 17.00 0.66 0.36
C MET A 158 15.74 0.81 -0.52
N VAL A 159 15.77 1.69 -1.49
CA VAL A 159 14.75 1.88 -2.52
C VAL A 159 15.39 1.75 -3.88
N ASN A 160 15.04 0.70 -4.62
CA ASN A 160 15.49 0.53 -5.99
C ASN A 160 14.35 0.91 -6.95
N LEU A 161 14.50 2.01 -7.67
CA LEU A 161 13.47 2.50 -8.59
C LEU A 161 13.16 1.53 -9.73
N SER A 162 14.12 0.68 -10.13
CA SER A 162 13.91 -0.33 -11.16
C SER A 162 12.91 -1.42 -10.75
N ASP A 163 12.70 -1.64 -9.45
CA ASP A 163 11.73 -2.61 -8.95
C ASP A 163 10.28 -2.26 -9.30
N TYR A 164 10.03 -0.99 -9.60
CA TYR A 164 8.69 -0.50 -9.93
C TYR A 164 8.47 -0.36 -11.44
N VAL A 165 9.54 -0.24 -12.25
CA VAL A 165 9.47 -0.07 -13.70
C VAL A 165 9.44 -1.44 -14.37
N THR A 166 8.28 -1.84 -14.90
CA THR A 166 8.12 -3.15 -15.56
C THR A 166 8.37 -3.08 -17.05
N HIS A 167 8.12 -1.93 -17.68
CA HIS A 167 8.25 -1.76 -19.13
C HIS A 167 8.85 -0.40 -19.46
N LYS A 168 9.69 -0.37 -20.50
CA LYS A 168 10.15 0.85 -21.15
C LYS A 168 9.71 0.75 -22.61
N ILE A 169 8.96 1.73 -23.10
CA ILE A 169 8.30 1.71 -24.40
C ILE A 169 8.64 3.01 -25.12
N PRO A 170 9.08 2.98 -26.39
CA PRO A 170 9.25 4.18 -27.21
C PRO A 170 7.94 4.97 -27.27
N ILE A 171 8.02 6.30 -27.27
CA ILE A 171 6.84 7.18 -27.26
C ILE A 171 5.90 6.90 -28.44
N GLU A 172 6.46 6.50 -29.60
CA GLU A 172 5.70 6.15 -30.80
C GLU A 172 4.75 4.96 -30.59
N HIS A 173 5.02 4.13 -29.55
CA HIS A 173 4.25 2.96 -29.18
C HIS A 173 3.48 3.13 -27.85
N TYR A 174 3.15 4.36 -27.47
CA TYR A 174 2.50 4.65 -26.19
C TYR A 174 1.19 3.90 -25.97
N GLU A 175 0.47 3.57 -27.03
CA GLU A 175 -0.80 2.81 -26.97
C GLU A 175 -0.59 1.41 -26.40
N ASP A 176 0.54 0.74 -26.72
CA ASP A 176 0.89 -0.57 -26.17
C ASP A 176 1.06 -0.48 -24.65
N GLY A 177 1.60 0.65 -24.16
CA GLY A 177 1.71 0.94 -22.74
C GLY A 177 0.35 1.01 -22.06
N PHE A 178 -0.61 1.70 -22.64
CA PHE A 178 -1.99 1.74 -22.13
C PHE A 178 -2.68 0.37 -22.15
N GLU A 179 -2.41 -0.45 -23.18
CA GLU A 179 -2.94 -1.82 -23.24
C GLU A 179 -2.38 -2.69 -22.09
N LEU A 180 -1.09 -2.60 -21.81
CA LEU A 180 -0.47 -3.30 -20.68
C LEU A 180 -1.09 -2.89 -19.33
N ILE A 181 -1.40 -1.60 -19.16
CA ILE A 181 -2.09 -1.11 -17.95
C ILE A 181 -3.51 -1.66 -17.88
N ARG A 182 -4.29 -1.60 -18.96
CA ARG A 182 -5.66 -2.13 -19.05
C ARG A 182 -5.70 -3.63 -18.73
N LYS A 183 -4.75 -4.39 -19.25
CA LYS A 183 -4.59 -5.83 -18.98
C LYS A 183 -3.96 -6.13 -17.61
N ARG A 184 -3.60 -5.09 -16.83
CA ARG A 184 -2.94 -5.20 -15.52
C ARG A 184 -1.61 -5.98 -15.55
N GLN A 185 -0.94 -5.99 -16.70
CA GLN A 185 0.34 -6.67 -16.92
C GLN A 185 1.55 -5.78 -16.56
N GLY A 186 1.36 -4.46 -16.56
CA GLY A 186 2.38 -3.50 -16.11
C GLY A 186 2.16 -3.04 -14.67
N LEU A 187 3.26 -2.75 -13.95
CA LEU A 187 3.26 -2.06 -12.68
C LEU A 187 3.45 -0.56 -12.89
N LYS A 188 4.59 -0.18 -13.47
CA LYS A 188 4.86 1.17 -13.96
C LYS A 188 5.51 1.08 -15.34
N ILE A 189 5.00 1.87 -16.28
CA ILE A 189 5.48 1.92 -17.65
C ILE A 189 6.12 3.27 -17.89
N VAL A 190 7.32 3.27 -18.42
CA VAL A 190 8.08 4.48 -18.77
C VAL A 190 8.08 4.61 -20.28
N LEU A 191 7.69 5.77 -20.77
CA LEU A 191 7.86 6.14 -22.18
C LEU A 191 9.24 6.76 -22.38
N THR A 192 9.95 6.34 -23.44
CA THR A 192 11.27 6.85 -23.81
C THR A 192 11.15 7.68 -25.07
N PHE A 193 11.94 8.75 -25.18
CA PHE A 193 12.00 9.66 -26.30
C PHE A 193 13.32 9.48 -27.07
#